data_4a7a07a7a2a8cfe80fb51ed125ed870d
#
_entry.id   4a7a07a7a2a8cfe80fb51ed125ed870d
#
_cell.length_a   1.000
_cell.length_b   1.000
_cell.length_c   1.000
_cell.angle_alpha   90.00
_cell.angle_beta   90.00
_cell.angle_gamma   90.00
#
_symmetry.space_group_name_H-M   'P 1'
#
loop_
_entity.id
_entity.type
_entity.pdbx_description
1 polymer ?
#
loop_
_entity_poly.entity_id
_entity_poly.type
_entity_poly.pdbx_seq_one_letter_code
_entity_poly.pdbx_strand_id
1 'polypeptide(L)'
;KRYLRNHIGNYRRLFNKSVEVVTVETKEKWFFEMKGRYTADQNDYIKIPGVPIAYWASKSIYAAYEYSPLGDTVVPRHGLATSDNNRFLKLWFEINFKKESLIKKCDFTKKWFPMNKGGAYRKWYGNLEWVINYENDGEEIKKFAIELYKCSSRTIQNTQFYFKKAITWSALTSGALSFRWSDEGAIFGSGAHCAFADEKILLYAFCLLYTS
;
A
#
# COMPACT_ATOMS: atom_id res chain seq x y z
N LYS A 1 1.30 -25.55 9.82
CA LYS A 1 0.10 -25.49 10.70
C LYS A 1 -0.77 -26.68 10.38
N ARG A 2 -1.16 -27.49 11.41
CA ARG A 2 -2.11 -28.58 11.24
C ARG A 2 -3.48 -28.09 11.69
N TYR A 3 -4.49 -28.24 10.84
CA TYR A 3 -5.92 -28.07 11.18
C TYR A 3 -6.62 -29.41 10.98
N LEU A 4 -7.66 -29.64 11.74
CA LEU A 4 -8.45 -30.88 11.64
C LEU A 4 -9.59 -30.64 10.64
N ARG A 5 -9.69 -31.47 9.62
CA ARG A 5 -10.83 -31.42 8.68
C ARG A 5 -12.11 -31.87 9.41
N ASN A 6 -13.21 -31.21 9.07
CA ASN A 6 -14.55 -31.50 9.64
C ASN A 6 -14.58 -31.40 11.18
N HIS A 7 -13.85 -30.45 11.74
CA HIS A 7 -13.80 -30.22 13.17
C HIS A 7 -14.28 -28.82 13.53
N ILE A 8 -15.22 -28.76 14.49
CA ILE A 8 -15.68 -27.51 15.08
C ILE A 8 -14.86 -27.21 16.31
N GLY A 9 -14.04 -26.19 16.25
CA GLY A 9 -13.17 -25.75 17.34
C GLY A 9 -13.85 -24.73 18.25
N ASN A 10 -13.55 -24.83 19.56
CA ASN A 10 -13.91 -23.83 20.54
C ASN A 10 -12.69 -22.97 20.88
N TYR A 11 -12.82 -21.66 20.77
CA TYR A 11 -11.73 -20.70 20.95
C TYR A 11 -12.10 -19.69 22.03
N ARG A 12 -11.08 -19.13 22.66
CA ARG A 12 -11.19 -18.09 23.67
C ARG A 12 -10.33 -16.90 23.29
N ARG A 13 -10.92 -15.69 23.27
CA ARG A 13 -10.19 -14.44 23.09
C ARG A 13 -10.19 -13.67 24.41
N LEU A 14 -9.04 -13.65 25.08
CA LEU A 14 -8.85 -13.02 26.39
C LEU A 14 -8.11 -11.67 26.27
N PHE A 15 -8.47 -10.89 25.24
CA PHE A 15 -7.98 -9.52 24.99
C PHE A 15 -8.98 -8.81 24.07
N ASN A 16 -9.08 -7.49 24.17
CA ASN A 16 -9.96 -6.70 23.30
C ASN A 16 -9.23 -6.24 22.04
N LYS A 17 -7.97 -5.81 22.18
CA LYS A 17 -7.10 -5.37 21.07
C LYS A 17 -5.81 -6.17 21.05
N SER A 18 -5.24 -6.36 19.89
CA SER A 18 -4.03 -7.20 19.67
C SER A 18 -2.80 -6.73 20.44
N VAL A 19 -2.73 -5.45 20.80
CA VAL A 19 -1.62 -4.85 21.58
C VAL A 19 -1.99 -4.50 23.00
N GLU A 20 -3.17 -4.93 23.47
CA GLU A 20 -3.63 -4.67 24.84
C GLU A 20 -2.95 -5.64 25.82
N VAL A 21 -2.31 -5.07 26.84
CA VAL A 21 -1.78 -5.86 27.95
C VAL A 21 -2.90 -6.06 28.97
N VAL A 22 -3.38 -7.28 29.09
CA VAL A 22 -4.42 -7.66 30.05
C VAL A 22 -3.74 -8.45 31.17
N THR A 23 -4.04 -8.11 32.43
CA THR A 23 -3.48 -8.81 33.60
C THR A 23 -3.98 -10.26 33.69
N VAL A 24 -3.23 -11.10 34.39
CA VAL A 24 -3.54 -12.53 34.56
C VAL A 24 -4.91 -12.70 35.25
N GLU A 25 -5.15 -11.93 36.30
CA GLU A 25 -6.41 -11.97 37.09
C GLU A 25 -7.62 -11.59 36.21
N THR A 26 -7.45 -10.57 35.34
CA THR A 26 -8.49 -10.18 34.39
C THR A 26 -8.78 -11.27 33.37
N LYS A 27 -7.75 -11.91 32.84
CA LYS A 27 -7.90 -13.04 31.89
C LYS A 27 -8.57 -14.24 32.53
N GLU A 28 -8.20 -14.55 33.76
CA GLU A 28 -8.80 -15.64 34.56
C GLU A 28 -10.27 -15.35 34.79
N LYS A 29 -10.63 -14.15 35.25
CA LYS A 29 -12.01 -13.72 35.40
C LYS A 29 -12.81 -13.85 34.10
N TRP A 30 -12.28 -13.36 32.99
CA TRP A 30 -12.94 -13.49 31.68
C TRP A 30 -13.07 -14.94 31.22
N PHE A 31 -12.11 -15.78 31.57
CA PHE A 31 -12.16 -17.20 31.24
C PHE A 31 -13.33 -17.89 31.95
N PHE A 32 -13.52 -17.66 33.25
CA PHE A 32 -14.61 -18.27 34.03
C PHE A 32 -15.97 -17.63 33.70
N GLU A 33 -16.01 -16.35 33.39
CA GLU A 33 -17.21 -15.64 32.92
C GLU A 33 -17.62 -16.03 31.49
N MET A 34 -16.91 -16.95 30.85
CA MET A 34 -17.16 -17.40 29.48
C MET A 34 -17.05 -16.27 28.42
N LYS A 35 -16.40 -15.14 28.73
CA LYS A 35 -16.21 -14.01 27.85
C LYS A 35 -15.31 -14.40 26.66
N GLY A 36 -15.56 -13.80 25.47
CA GLY A 36 -14.75 -14.01 24.28
C GLY A 36 -14.74 -15.44 23.74
N ARG A 37 -15.85 -16.17 23.91
CA ARG A 37 -16.02 -17.50 23.36
C ARG A 37 -16.42 -17.45 21.89
N TYR A 38 -15.75 -18.25 21.08
CA TYR A 38 -16.02 -18.45 19.66
C TYR A 38 -16.13 -19.92 19.35
N THR A 39 -16.98 -20.25 18.41
CA THR A 39 -17.09 -21.58 17.84
C THR A 39 -16.92 -21.43 16.33
N ALA A 40 -15.98 -22.14 15.72
CA ALA A 40 -15.69 -22.01 14.30
C ALA A 40 -15.39 -23.36 13.68
N ASP A 41 -15.89 -23.58 12.45
CA ASP A 41 -15.54 -24.72 11.63
C ASP A 41 -14.11 -24.50 11.05
N GLN A 42 -13.23 -25.44 11.32
CA GLN A 42 -11.85 -25.35 10.83
C GLN A 42 -11.74 -25.52 9.31
N ASN A 43 -12.75 -26.03 8.63
CA ASN A 43 -12.79 -26.07 7.18
C ASN A 43 -12.85 -24.66 6.56
N ASP A 44 -13.44 -23.67 7.25
CA ASP A 44 -13.49 -22.31 6.77
C ASP A 44 -12.11 -21.65 6.70
N TYR A 45 -11.13 -22.11 7.47
CA TYR A 45 -9.78 -21.56 7.44
C TYR A 45 -9.05 -21.82 6.12
N ILE A 46 -9.40 -22.89 5.40
CA ILE A 46 -8.82 -23.23 4.10
C ILE A 46 -9.14 -22.17 3.06
N LYS A 47 -10.28 -21.49 3.18
CA LYS A 47 -10.72 -20.43 2.26
C LYS A 47 -9.78 -19.22 2.28
N ILE A 48 -9.07 -18.99 3.40
CA ILE A 48 -8.17 -17.83 3.55
C ILE A 48 -6.74 -18.23 3.17
N PRO A 49 -6.06 -17.49 2.27
CA PRO A 49 -4.67 -17.74 1.92
C PRO A 49 -3.76 -17.79 3.15
N GLY A 50 -2.89 -18.81 3.21
CA GLY A 50 -2.03 -19.06 4.36
C GLY A 50 -2.70 -19.80 5.52
N VAL A 51 -3.97 -20.15 5.39
CA VAL A 51 -4.75 -20.94 6.37
C VAL A 51 -4.55 -20.45 7.81
N PRO A 52 -4.85 -19.18 8.12
CA PRO A 52 -4.78 -18.67 9.48
C PRO A 52 -5.89 -19.26 10.34
N ILE A 53 -5.68 -19.36 11.65
CA ILE A 53 -6.72 -19.76 12.61
C ILE A 53 -7.61 -18.53 12.86
N ALA A 54 -8.49 -18.22 11.92
CA ALA A 54 -9.32 -17.01 11.89
C ALA A 54 -10.69 -17.21 12.57
N TYR A 55 -10.72 -17.81 13.76
CA TYR A 55 -11.95 -18.16 14.50
C TYR A 55 -12.89 -16.98 14.77
N TRP A 56 -12.40 -15.74 14.69
CA TRP A 56 -13.16 -14.51 14.87
C TRP A 56 -13.83 -13.99 13.59
N ALA A 57 -13.48 -14.55 12.43
CA ALA A 57 -13.99 -14.09 11.15
C ALA A 57 -15.45 -14.48 10.98
N SER A 58 -16.25 -13.59 10.43
CA SER A 58 -17.65 -13.86 10.09
C SER A 58 -17.74 -14.73 8.83
N LYS A 59 -18.90 -15.33 8.61
CA LYS A 59 -19.17 -16.11 7.37
C LYS A 59 -19.01 -15.24 6.11
N SER A 60 -19.35 -13.95 6.18
CA SER A 60 -19.18 -13.02 5.06
C SER A 60 -17.70 -12.77 4.74
N ILE A 61 -16.81 -12.75 5.73
CA ILE A 61 -15.37 -12.66 5.51
C ILE A 61 -14.86 -13.91 4.76
N TYR A 62 -15.26 -15.11 5.18
CA TYR A 62 -14.88 -16.33 4.47
C TYR A 62 -15.42 -16.37 3.04
N ALA A 63 -16.68 -15.96 2.84
CA ALA A 63 -17.30 -15.90 1.51
C ALA A 63 -16.59 -14.89 0.58
N ALA A 64 -16.03 -13.80 1.13
CA ALA A 64 -15.29 -12.83 0.33
C ALA A 64 -14.05 -13.43 -0.34
N TYR A 65 -13.43 -14.46 0.26
CA TYR A 65 -12.30 -15.17 -0.34
C TYR A 65 -12.67 -16.18 -1.44
N GLU A 66 -13.93 -16.40 -1.68
CA GLU A 66 -14.41 -17.23 -2.80
C GLU A 66 -14.44 -16.44 -4.13
N TYR A 67 -14.34 -15.11 -4.05
CA TYR A 67 -14.22 -14.24 -5.22
C TYR A 67 -12.77 -14.02 -5.63
N SER A 68 -12.57 -13.69 -6.91
CA SER A 68 -11.24 -13.32 -7.41
C SER A 68 -10.68 -12.13 -6.65
N PRO A 69 -9.41 -12.18 -6.20
CA PRO A 69 -8.81 -11.07 -5.48
C PRO A 69 -8.65 -9.85 -6.39
N LEU A 70 -8.74 -8.66 -5.81
CA LEU A 70 -8.54 -7.40 -6.53
C LEU A 70 -7.19 -7.35 -7.27
N GLY A 71 -6.18 -8.07 -6.75
CA GLY A 71 -4.86 -8.17 -7.37
C GLY A 71 -4.81 -8.85 -8.74
N ASP A 72 -5.87 -9.56 -9.15
CA ASP A 72 -5.96 -10.15 -10.50
C ASP A 72 -6.30 -9.08 -11.56
N THR A 73 -6.90 -7.97 -11.15
CA THR A 73 -7.33 -6.89 -12.05
C THR A 73 -6.56 -5.58 -11.82
N VAL A 74 -6.09 -5.35 -10.60
CA VAL A 74 -5.33 -4.14 -10.22
C VAL A 74 -3.93 -4.53 -9.83
N VAL A 75 -2.93 -3.96 -10.50
CA VAL A 75 -1.53 -4.34 -10.37
C VAL A 75 -0.79 -3.38 -9.42
N PRO A 76 -0.55 -3.76 -8.15
CA PRO A 76 0.23 -2.93 -7.24
C PRO A 76 1.71 -2.98 -7.59
N ARG A 77 2.39 -1.82 -7.49
CA ARG A 77 3.82 -1.68 -7.76
C ARG A 77 4.51 -0.83 -6.71
N HIS A 78 5.72 -1.22 -6.39
CA HIS A 78 6.68 -0.45 -5.64
C HIS A 78 7.42 0.51 -6.58
N GLY A 79 7.64 1.76 -6.14
CA GLY A 79 8.23 2.78 -6.97
C GLY A 79 9.73 2.99 -6.76
N LEU A 80 10.22 4.11 -7.26
CA LEU A 80 11.61 4.53 -7.23
C LEU A 80 12.08 4.81 -5.80
N ALA A 81 13.28 4.36 -5.47
CA ALA A 81 14.02 4.72 -4.27
C ALA A 81 15.22 5.59 -4.65
N THR A 82 15.26 6.85 -4.24
CA THR A 82 16.33 7.79 -4.65
C THR A 82 17.70 7.44 -4.08
N SER A 83 17.75 6.74 -2.95
CA SER A 83 18.93 6.50 -2.11
C SER A 83 19.59 7.77 -1.56
N ASP A 84 19.24 8.95 -2.07
CA ASP A 84 19.60 10.27 -1.57
C ASP A 84 18.48 11.29 -1.87
N ASN A 85 17.58 11.45 -0.91
CA ASN A 85 16.45 12.37 -1.06
C ASN A 85 16.87 13.83 -1.17
N ASN A 86 17.92 14.24 -0.47
CA ASN A 86 18.36 15.64 -0.45
C ASN A 86 18.90 16.09 -1.81
N ARG A 87 19.53 15.16 -2.51
CA ARG A 87 20.08 15.38 -3.85
C ARG A 87 18.99 15.39 -4.93
N PHE A 88 18.09 14.43 -4.89
CA PHE A 88 17.18 14.15 -6.02
C PHE A 88 15.76 14.66 -5.83
N LEU A 89 15.34 15.02 -4.61
CA LEU A 89 14.02 15.53 -4.32
C LEU A 89 14.06 16.98 -3.88
N LYS A 90 13.06 17.74 -4.32
CA LYS A 90 12.78 19.10 -3.87
C LYS A 90 11.30 19.26 -3.60
N LEU A 91 10.93 20.27 -2.82
CA LEU A 91 9.55 20.72 -2.78
C LEU A 91 9.24 21.53 -4.04
N TRP A 92 8.01 21.46 -4.53
CA TRP A 92 7.62 22.08 -5.78
C TRP A 92 7.92 23.59 -5.83
N PHE A 93 7.91 24.28 -4.70
CA PHE A 93 8.20 25.72 -4.60
C PHE A 93 9.70 26.05 -4.50
N GLU A 94 10.58 25.05 -4.36
CA GLU A 94 12.04 25.23 -4.29
C GLU A 94 12.70 25.21 -5.68
N ILE A 95 11.93 24.93 -6.72
CA ILE A 95 12.45 24.75 -8.08
C ILE A 95 12.07 25.89 -9.02
N ASN A 96 12.81 26.00 -10.11
CA ASN A 96 12.43 26.90 -11.20
C ASN A 96 11.30 26.27 -12.04
N PHE A 97 10.11 26.87 -12.01
CA PHE A 97 8.93 26.39 -12.73
C PHE A 97 9.13 26.21 -14.24
N LYS A 98 10.05 26.94 -14.88
CA LYS A 98 10.39 26.73 -16.29
C LYS A 98 10.99 25.35 -16.56
N LYS A 99 11.50 24.68 -15.51
CA LYS A 99 12.14 23.35 -15.56
C LYS A 99 11.24 22.23 -15.02
N GLU A 100 9.98 22.53 -14.70
CA GLU A 100 9.00 21.57 -14.20
C GLU A 100 8.11 21.05 -15.32
N SER A 101 7.85 19.74 -15.29
CA SER A 101 6.82 19.11 -16.11
C SER A 101 5.53 19.04 -15.29
N LEU A 102 4.56 19.86 -15.63
CA LEU A 102 3.26 19.90 -14.95
C LEU A 102 2.49 18.58 -15.14
N ILE A 103 1.69 18.23 -14.12
CA ILE A 103 0.71 17.13 -14.18
C ILE A 103 -0.19 17.33 -15.42
N LYS A 104 -0.48 16.24 -16.15
CA LYS A 104 -1.28 16.16 -17.39
C LYS A 104 -0.56 16.46 -18.72
N LYS A 105 0.62 17.07 -18.71
CA LYS A 105 1.46 17.18 -19.92
C LYS A 105 2.89 16.86 -19.55
N CYS A 106 3.24 15.57 -19.63
CA CYS A 106 4.62 15.16 -19.46
C CYS A 106 5.49 15.79 -20.54
N ASP A 107 6.27 16.79 -20.16
CA ASP A 107 7.31 17.37 -20.99
C ASP A 107 8.65 16.77 -20.59
N PHE A 108 9.09 15.75 -21.29
CA PHE A 108 10.33 15.01 -21.02
C PHE A 108 11.61 15.83 -21.26
N THR A 109 11.50 17.05 -21.78
CA THR A 109 12.62 18.00 -21.86
C THR A 109 12.89 18.70 -20.53
N LYS A 110 12.02 18.52 -19.53
CA LYS A 110 12.12 19.14 -18.22
C LYS A 110 12.95 18.30 -17.26
N LYS A 111 13.45 18.97 -16.23
CA LYS A 111 14.26 18.35 -15.18
C LYS A 111 13.41 17.76 -14.05
N TRP A 112 12.38 18.46 -13.63
CA TRP A 112 11.62 18.17 -12.43
C TRP A 112 10.23 17.61 -12.75
N PHE A 113 9.89 16.49 -12.15
CA PHE A 113 8.61 15.81 -12.33
C PHE A 113 7.92 15.65 -10.99
N PRO A 114 6.58 15.78 -10.91
CA PRO A 114 5.82 15.50 -9.70
C PRO A 114 6.07 14.09 -9.20
N MET A 115 6.13 13.93 -7.87
CA MET A 115 6.40 12.62 -7.26
C MET A 115 5.44 12.30 -6.13
N ASN A 116 4.77 11.16 -6.25
CA ASN A 116 4.07 10.52 -5.13
C ASN A 116 5.10 9.94 -4.16
N LYS A 117 5.27 10.56 -2.99
CA LYS A 117 6.25 10.13 -1.96
C LYS A 117 5.60 9.48 -0.74
N GLY A 118 4.30 9.55 -0.61
CA GLY A 118 3.58 9.24 0.62
C GLY A 118 3.53 10.46 1.54
N GLY A 119 3.15 10.27 2.79
CA GLY A 119 3.03 11.36 3.76
C GLY A 119 1.84 11.20 4.67
N ALA A 120 1.36 12.32 5.22
CA ALA A 120 0.25 12.39 6.14
C ALA A 120 -1.05 11.77 5.59
N TYR A 121 -1.96 11.43 6.49
CA TYR A 121 -3.29 10.93 6.12
C TYR A 121 -4.04 11.98 5.28
N ARG A 122 -4.36 11.64 4.05
CA ARG A 122 -5.22 12.44 3.16
C ARG A 122 -6.09 11.49 2.35
N LYS A 123 -7.39 11.76 2.32
CA LYS A 123 -8.35 11.05 1.47
C LYS A 123 -8.42 11.68 0.09
N TRP A 124 -8.72 10.86 -0.89
CA TRP A 124 -9.06 11.18 -2.26
C TRP A 124 -7.93 11.77 -3.09
N TYR A 125 -7.21 12.77 -2.59
CA TYR A 125 -6.16 13.49 -3.31
C TYR A 125 -5.11 14.08 -2.36
N GLY A 126 -3.89 14.35 -2.87
CA GLY A 126 -2.82 15.06 -2.15
C GLY A 126 -1.52 14.27 -1.98
N ASN A 127 -0.62 14.80 -1.16
CA ASN A 127 0.76 14.34 -0.97
C ASN A 127 1.60 14.41 -2.27
N LEU A 128 1.42 15.50 -3.03
CA LEU A 128 2.13 15.84 -4.27
C LEU A 128 3.06 17.04 -4.10
N GLU A 129 3.52 17.30 -2.88
CA GLU A 129 4.40 18.42 -2.58
C GLU A 129 5.83 18.23 -3.12
N TRP A 130 6.18 17.00 -3.48
CA TRP A 130 7.53 16.65 -3.92
C TRP A 130 7.66 16.59 -5.44
N VAL A 131 8.81 17.03 -5.92
CA VAL A 131 9.27 16.85 -7.30
C VAL A 131 10.61 16.13 -7.30
N ILE A 132 10.84 15.33 -8.33
CA ILE A 132 12.05 14.53 -8.49
C ILE A 132 12.83 15.00 -9.73
N ASN A 133 14.15 15.04 -9.61
CA ASN A 133 15.03 15.20 -10.77
C ASN A 133 15.01 13.91 -11.61
N TYR A 134 14.28 13.96 -12.71
CA TYR A 134 14.20 12.84 -13.67
C TYR A 134 14.60 13.27 -15.08
N GLU A 135 15.50 14.26 -15.18
CA GLU A 135 16.08 14.75 -16.41
C GLU A 135 16.73 13.61 -17.21
N ASN A 136 16.52 13.57 -18.53
CA ASN A 136 17.05 12.54 -19.42
C ASN A 136 16.74 11.11 -18.94
N ASP A 137 15.48 10.85 -18.60
CA ASP A 137 15.01 9.55 -18.10
C ASP A 137 15.76 9.09 -16.80
N GLY A 138 16.02 10.06 -15.92
CA GLY A 138 16.64 9.80 -14.63
C GLY A 138 18.12 9.42 -14.72
N GLU A 139 18.83 9.94 -15.69
CA GLU A 139 20.26 9.62 -15.96
C GLU A 139 21.13 9.81 -14.70
N GLU A 140 20.94 10.92 -13.99
CA GLU A 140 21.73 11.24 -12.80
C GLU A 140 21.47 10.24 -11.66
N ILE A 141 20.21 9.85 -11.44
CA ILE A 141 19.83 8.84 -10.44
C ILE A 141 20.40 7.47 -10.83
N LYS A 142 20.34 7.12 -12.12
CA LYS A 142 20.89 5.84 -12.62
C LYS A 142 22.39 5.75 -12.42
N LYS A 143 23.14 6.83 -12.73
CA LYS A 143 24.59 6.90 -12.51
C LYS A 143 24.92 6.74 -11.01
N PHE A 144 24.24 7.48 -10.15
CA PHE A 144 24.43 7.40 -8.70
C PHE A 144 24.13 5.99 -8.16
N ALA A 145 23.07 5.36 -8.64
CA ALA A 145 22.73 3.99 -8.23
C ALA A 145 23.80 2.97 -8.67
N ILE A 146 24.37 3.13 -9.87
CA ILE A 146 25.46 2.27 -10.37
C ILE A 146 26.72 2.44 -9.54
N GLU A 147 27.06 3.66 -9.15
CA GLU A 147 28.19 3.94 -8.26
C GLU A 147 28.04 3.23 -6.91
N LEU A 148 26.84 3.34 -6.28
CA LEU A 148 26.58 2.77 -4.96
C LEU A 148 26.37 1.24 -4.99
N TYR A 149 25.61 0.75 -5.94
CA TYR A 149 25.06 -0.63 -5.90
C TYR A 149 25.51 -1.50 -7.07
N LYS A 150 26.30 -0.96 -8.00
CA LYS A 150 26.74 -1.61 -9.24
C LYS A 150 25.58 -1.95 -10.21
N CYS A 151 24.37 -1.50 -9.91
CA CYS A 151 23.20 -1.64 -10.79
C CYS A 151 22.17 -0.52 -10.54
N SER A 152 21.46 -0.08 -11.57
CA SER A 152 20.41 0.94 -11.47
C SER A 152 19.06 0.37 -11.03
N SER A 153 18.81 -0.91 -11.29
CA SER A 153 17.52 -1.58 -11.04
C SER A 153 17.15 -1.68 -9.55
N ARG A 154 18.12 -1.54 -8.66
CA ARG A 154 17.86 -1.47 -7.22
C ARG A 154 17.16 -0.17 -6.81
N THR A 155 17.38 0.89 -7.56
CA THR A 155 16.89 2.25 -7.29
C THR A 155 15.69 2.59 -8.18
N ILE A 156 15.83 2.39 -9.49
CA ILE A 156 14.78 2.69 -10.46
C ILE A 156 14.10 1.39 -10.88
N GLN A 157 12.84 1.25 -10.48
CA GLN A 157 12.03 0.06 -10.72
C GLN A 157 10.70 0.43 -11.35
N ASN A 158 10.13 -0.49 -12.13
CA ASN A 158 8.79 -0.36 -12.69
C ASN A 158 8.56 0.91 -13.53
N THR A 159 9.57 1.34 -14.28
CA THR A 159 9.54 2.57 -15.10
C THR A 159 8.39 2.60 -16.10
N GLN A 160 7.95 1.44 -16.59
CA GLN A 160 6.81 1.30 -17.51
C GLN A 160 5.47 1.76 -16.90
N PHE A 161 5.42 1.99 -15.59
CA PHE A 161 4.26 2.49 -14.86
C PHE A 161 4.37 3.97 -14.49
N TYR A 162 5.52 4.61 -14.71
CA TYR A 162 5.66 6.04 -14.45
C TYR A 162 4.74 6.85 -15.33
N PHE A 163 4.35 8.01 -14.85
CA PHE A 163 3.49 8.98 -15.53
C PHE A 163 2.06 8.51 -15.83
N LYS A 164 1.66 7.34 -15.35
CA LYS A 164 0.32 6.79 -15.54
C LYS A 164 -0.62 7.12 -14.39
N LYS A 165 -1.92 7.17 -14.67
CA LYS A 165 -2.96 7.25 -13.64
C LYS A 165 -2.87 6.06 -12.69
N ALA A 166 -3.06 6.30 -11.40
CA ALA A 166 -2.93 5.27 -10.38
C ALA A 166 -3.76 5.58 -9.13
N ILE A 167 -3.98 4.55 -8.32
CA ILE A 167 -4.35 4.71 -6.93
C ILE A 167 -3.05 4.63 -6.12
N THR A 168 -2.79 5.60 -5.25
CA THR A 168 -1.58 5.64 -4.43
C THR A 168 -1.91 5.62 -2.94
N TRP A 169 -1.02 5.06 -2.12
CA TRP A 169 -1.09 5.07 -0.66
C TRP A 169 0.28 5.18 -0.03
N SER A 170 0.35 5.64 1.22
CA SER A 170 1.60 5.68 1.97
C SER A 170 2.02 4.26 2.37
N ALA A 171 3.25 3.87 2.06
CA ALA A 171 3.77 2.53 2.32
C ALA A 171 3.85 2.23 3.83
N LEU A 172 4.15 3.23 4.63
CA LEU A 172 4.21 3.15 6.09
C LEU A 172 3.27 4.18 6.70
N THR A 173 2.42 3.74 7.61
CA THR A 173 1.52 4.60 8.39
C THR A 173 1.30 4.00 9.77
N SER A 174 1.24 4.85 10.79
CA SER A 174 0.83 4.49 12.15
C SER A 174 -0.68 4.71 12.38
N GLY A 175 -1.34 5.37 11.44
CA GLY A 175 -2.77 5.68 11.48
C GLY A 175 -3.60 4.84 10.50
N ALA A 176 -4.75 5.37 10.15
CA ALA A 176 -5.64 4.75 9.18
C ALA A 176 -4.99 4.74 7.77
N LEU A 177 -5.23 3.68 7.03
CA LEU A 177 -4.83 3.60 5.63
C LEU A 177 -5.63 4.62 4.81
N SER A 178 -4.96 5.32 3.91
CA SER A 178 -5.59 6.29 3.03
C SER A 178 -5.15 6.09 1.59
N PHE A 179 -6.13 6.03 0.71
CA PHE A 179 -5.90 5.94 -0.72
C PHE A 179 -6.12 7.30 -1.37
N ARG A 180 -5.36 7.59 -2.41
CA ARG A 180 -5.43 8.83 -3.17
C ARG A 180 -5.40 8.54 -4.66
N TRP A 181 -6.14 9.32 -5.41
CA TRP A 181 -6.04 9.33 -6.86
C TRP A 181 -4.78 10.07 -7.29
N SER A 182 -4.02 9.51 -8.20
CA SER A 182 -2.88 10.14 -8.87
C SER A 182 -3.18 10.25 -10.36
N ASP A 183 -3.24 11.47 -10.86
CA ASP A 183 -3.37 11.73 -12.29
C ASP A 183 -2.08 11.37 -13.06
N GLU A 184 -2.16 11.44 -14.37
CA GLU A 184 -1.01 11.30 -15.26
C GLU A 184 0.06 12.34 -14.97
N GLY A 185 1.33 12.00 -15.22
CA GLY A 185 2.44 12.93 -15.14
C GLY A 185 3.29 12.81 -13.87
N ALA A 186 2.92 11.96 -12.92
CA ALA A 186 3.71 11.77 -11.71
C ALA A 186 4.54 10.47 -11.75
N ILE A 187 5.71 10.53 -11.13
CA ILE A 187 6.50 9.36 -10.75
C ILE A 187 6.09 8.94 -9.34
N PHE A 188 6.22 7.68 -8.98
CA PHE A 188 5.92 7.19 -7.65
C PHE A 188 7.16 6.62 -6.97
N GLY A 189 7.27 6.91 -5.68
CA GLY A 189 8.41 6.51 -4.87
C GLY A 189 8.17 5.27 -4.02
N SER A 190 9.22 4.78 -3.41
CA SER A 190 9.17 3.66 -2.46
C SER A 190 8.33 3.96 -1.21
N GLY A 191 8.15 5.23 -0.86
CA GLY A 191 7.27 5.67 0.23
C GLY A 191 5.79 5.77 -0.14
N ALA A 192 5.45 5.69 -1.44
CA ALA A 192 4.07 5.71 -1.93
C ALA A 192 3.90 4.65 -3.00
N HIS A 193 3.40 3.51 -2.62
CA HIS A 193 3.06 2.47 -3.58
C HIS A 193 1.89 2.92 -4.46
N CYS A 194 1.85 2.43 -5.69
CA CYS A 194 0.78 2.70 -6.63
C CYS A 194 0.18 1.41 -7.17
N ALA A 195 -1.10 1.44 -7.48
CA ALA A 195 -1.82 0.38 -8.15
C ALA A 195 -2.35 0.87 -9.49
N PHE A 196 -2.22 0.03 -10.50
CA PHE A 196 -2.49 0.33 -11.90
C PHE A 196 -3.51 -0.66 -12.47
N ALA A 197 -4.42 -0.15 -13.30
CA ALA A 197 -5.37 -0.90 -14.12
C ALA A 197 -5.91 0.05 -15.18
N ASP A 198 -6.87 -0.43 -15.98
CA ASP A 198 -7.67 0.45 -16.82
C ASP A 198 -8.42 1.48 -15.97
N GLU A 199 -8.61 2.70 -16.48
CA GLU A 199 -9.16 3.83 -15.72
C GLU A 199 -10.50 3.50 -15.05
N LYS A 200 -11.39 2.81 -15.76
CA LYS A 200 -12.70 2.39 -15.24
C LYS A 200 -12.56 1.44 -14.04
N ILE A 201 -11.64 0.49 -14.13
CA ILE A 201 -11.34 -0.47 -13.04
C ILE A 201 -10.72 0.27 -11.85
N LEU A 202 -9.80 1.21 -12.11
CA LEU A 202 -9.20 2.03 -11.05
C LEU A 202 -10.25 2.84 -10.29
N LEU A 203 -11.21 3.46 -10.99
CA LEU A 203 -12.29 4.21 -10.35
C LEU A 203 -13.16 3.32 -9.47
N TYR A 204 -13.55 2.14 -9.93
CA TYR A 204 -14.31 1.20 -9.12
C TYR A 204 -13.54 0.71 -7.90
N ALA A 205 -12.26 0.32 -8.08
CA ALA A 205 -11.40 -0.10 -6.98
C ALA A 205 -11.23 1.02 -5.94
N PHE A 206 -11.06 2.25 -6.40
CA PHE A 206 -10.90 3.43 -5.54
C PHE A 206 -12.15 3.72 -4.71
N CYS A 207 -13.34 3.61 -5.32
CA CYS A 207 -14.60 3.75 -4.59
C CYS A 207 -14.76 2.63 -3.55
N LEU A 208 -14.51 1.37 -3.91
CA LEU A 208 -14.61 0.23 -3.00
C LEU A 208 -13.70 0.35 -1.78
N LEU A 209 -12.46 0.83 -1.96
CA LEU A 209 -11.51 1.02 -0.86
C LEU A 209 -11.96 2.06 0.19
N TYR A 210 -12.99 2.85 -0.09
CA TYR A 210 -13.54 3.84 0.84
C TYR A 210 -14.96 3.51 1.32
N THR A 211 -15.63 2.56 0.72
CA THR A 211 -17.01 2.18 1.05
C THR A 211 -17.13 0.82 1.73
N SER A 212 -16.05 0.07 1.81
CA SER A 212 -15.98 -1.25 2.45
C SER A 212 -15.47 -1.20 3.90
#